data_5a878ff526297152241533632c45062d
#
_entry.id   5a878ff526297152241533632c45062d
#
_cell.length_a   1.000
_cell.length_b   1.000
_cell.length_c   1.000
_cell.angle_alpha   90.00
_cell.angle_beta   90.00
_cell.angle_gamma   90.00
#
_symmetry.space_group_name_H-M   'P 1'
#
loop_
_entity.id
_entity.type
_entity.pdbx_description
1 polymer ?
#
loop_
_entity_poly.entity_id
_entity_poly.type
_entity_poly.pdbx_seq_one_letter_code
_entity_poly.pdbx_strand_id
1 'polypeptide(L)'
;MFFKLNKSKNFTPGFIMVLHTFGRDLKWNPHIHCLLSEGGFSDDGFWRHVSHFNYSYLRNAFRTALLNEMHSKIGPSFKKIKSKCYNDHKQGFYVYAKPNLSDSKTVIKYIGRYLGRPVIATSRIDSYDGDTVTFHYNRHEDNKYIVETLPAIDFIKRLIRHIPEKHFKMIRYGGLYARHRKTDEKLYRAISKSKHRIYRSFNQWRTAILSSFGYDPLECPNCKHKMELLELYYNHKRVSLEELYERAMSKSFGKRSSA
;
A
#
# COMPACT_ATOMS: atom_id res chain seq x y z
N MET A 1 -8.82 -17.36 -5.33
CA MET A 1 -8.89 -17.88 -3.97
C MET A 1 -10.22 -17.53 -3.30
N PHE A 2 -10.55 -16.25 -3.09
CA PHE A 2 -11.80 -15.80 -2.46
C PHE A 2 -13.05 -16.43 -3.11
N PHE A 3 -13.12 -16.44 -4.43
CA PHE A 3 -14.22 -17.04 -5.17
C PHE A 3 -14.31 -18.58 -5.02
N LYS A 4 -13.17 -19.25 -4.81
CA LYS A 4 -13.18 -20.70 -4.56
C LYS A 4 -13.67 -21.05 -3.16
N LEU A 5 -13.35 -20.23 -2.15
CA LEU A 5 -13.82 -20.41 -0.77
C LEU A 5 -15.31 -20.06 -0.59
N ASN A 6 -15.84 -19.22 -1.46
CA ASN A 6 -17.20 -18.68 -1.37
C ASN A 6 -18.01 -18.97 -2.65
N LYS A 7 -17.94 -20.21 -3.17
CA LYS A 7 -18.62 -20.61 -4.41
C LYS A 7 -20.12 -20.25 -4.48
N SER A 8 -20.76 -20.18 -3.32
CA SER A 8 -22.19 -19.81 -3.19
C SER A 8 -22.43 -18.31 -2.99
N LYS A 9 -21.38 -17.49 -2.80
CA LYS A 9 -21.48 -16.06 -2.53
C LYS A 9 -20.76 -15.28 -3.60
N ASN A 10 -21.49 -14.85 -4.62
CA ASN A 10 -20.95 -14.01 -5.67
C ASN A 10 -20.76 -12.59 -5.13
N PHE A 11 -19.54 -12.19 -4.78
CA PHE A 11 -19.22 -10.85 -4.29
C PHE A 11 -17.81 -10.42 -4.68
N THR A 12 -17.59 -9.13 -4.74
CA THR A 12 -16.28 -8.55 -5.04
C THR A 12 -15.66 -7.98 -3.76
N PRO A 13 -14.59 -8.57 -3.21
CA PRO A 13 -13.85 -7.99 -2.09
C PRO A 13 -13.03 -6.79 -2.54
N GLY A 14 -12.66 -5.93 -1.60
CA GLY A 14 -11.70 -4.86 -1.81
C GLY A 14 -10.32 -5.23 -1.28
N PHE A 15 -9.27 -4.85 -2.00
CA PHE A 15 -7.91 -5.01 -1.52
C PHE A 15 -6.97 -3.90 -1.98
N ILE A 16 -6.02 -3.55 -1.11
CA ILE A 16 -4.90 -2.66 -1.40
C ILE A 16 -3.64 -3.46 -1.12
N MET A 17 -2.77 -3.58 -2.12
CA MET A 17 -1.49 -4.29 -2.00
C MET A 17 -0.34 -3.31 -2.16
N VAL A 18 0.66 -3.43 -1.29
CA VAL A 18 1.89 -2.64 -1.32
C VAL A 18 3.06 -3.61 -1.36
N LEU A 19 3.88 -3.52 -2.40
CA LEU A 19 5.12 -4.27 -2.48
C LEU A 19 6.21 -3.51 -1.72
N HIS A 20 6.81 -4.16 -0.73
CA HIS A 20 8.05 -3.73 -0.12
C HIS A 20 9.17 -4.69 -0.55
N THR A 21 10.33 -4.15 -0.85
CA THR A 21 11.48 -4.92 -1.32
C THR A 21 12.59 -5.05 -0.30
N PHE A 22 12.45 -4.39 0.87
CA PHE A 22 13.50 -4.22 1.88
C PHE A 22 13.13 -4.81 3.24
N GLY A 23 14.13 -5.35 3.92
CA GLY A 23 14.08 -5.65 5.35
C GLY A 23 14.45 -4.42 6.20
N ARG A 24 14.45 -4.59 7.52
CA ARG A 24 14.90 -3.54 8.46
C ARG A 24 16.40 -3.25 8.32
N ASP A 25 17.17 -4.23 7.84
CA ASP A 25 18.60 -4.20 7.54
C ASP A 25 18.94 -3.71 6.13
N LEU A 26 17.95 -3.19 5.40
CA LEU A 26 18.06 -2.73 4.01
C LEU A 26 18.44 -3.82 3.00
N LYS A 27 18.46 -5.09 3.40
CA LYS A 27 18.66 -6.20 2.47
C LYS A 27 17.42 -6.49 1.64
N TRP A 28 17.64 -7.14 0.50
CA TRP A 28 16.57 -7.54 -0.38
C TRP A 28 15.66 -8.56 0.29
N ASN A 29 14.43 -8.15 0.58
CA ASN A 29 13.40 -8.95 1.22
C ASN A 29 12.02 -8.60 0.65
N PRO A 30 11.71 -9.05 -0.58
CA PRO A 30 10.44 -8.71 -1.23
C PRO A 30 9.27 -9.38 -0.51
N HIS A 31 8.32 -8.55 -0.05
CA HIS A 31 7.10 -8.99 0.60
C HIS A 31 5.94 -8.03 0.31
N ILE A 32 4.73 -8.53 0.45
CA ILE A 32 3.52 -7.76 0.14
C ILE A 32 2.74 -7.51 1.43
N HIS A 33 2.48 -6.23 1.70
CA HIS A 33 1.47 -5.85 2.65
C HIS A 33 0.13 -5.75 1.94
N CYS A 34 -0.90 -6.40 2.48
CA CYS A 34 -2.23 -6.40 1.89
C CYS A 34 -3.26 -6.00 2.93
N LEU A 35 -4.03 -4.97 2.64
CA LEU A 35 -5.30 -4.72 3.29
C LEU A 35 -6.39 -5.40 2.47
N LEU A 36 -7.23 -6.16 3.11
CA LEU A 36 -8.29 -6.92 2.49
C LEU A 36 -9.58 -6.69 3.25
N SER A 37 -10.67 -6.38 2.53
CA SER A 37 -11.99 -6.27 3.17
C SER A 37 -12.49 -7.63 3.66
N GLU A 38 -13.11 -7.64 4.84
CA GLU A 38 -13.77 -8.84 5.40
C GLU A 38 -15.12 -9.14 4.73
N GLY A 39 -15.19 -8.93 3.45
CA GLY A 39 -16.36 -9.15 2.63
C GLY A 39 -16.34 -8.33 1.35
N GLY A 40 -17.48 -8.23 0.71
CA GLY A 40 -17.63 -7.47 -0.51
C GLY A 40 -19.08 -7.29 -0.88
N PHE A 41 -19.36 -6.43 -1.84
CA PHE A 41 -20.69 -6.29 -2.41
C PHE A 41 -20.91 -7.33 -3.49
N SER A 42 -22.04 -8.02 -3.38
CA SER A 42 -22.54 -8.92 -4.41
C SER A 42 -23.24 -8.11 -5.53
N ASP A 43 -23.48 -8.76 -6.66
CA ASP A 43 -24.09 -8.10 -7.82
C ASP A 43 -25.54 -7.64 -7.54
N ASP A 44 -26.18 -8.22 -6.53
CA ASP A 44 -27.50 -7.80 -6.01
C ASP A 44 -27.43 -6.54 -5.12
N GLY A 45 -26.23 -5.99 -4.85
CA GLY A 45 -26.02 -4.78 -4.06
C GLY A 45 -25.92 -4.99 -2.55
N PHE A 46 -25.96 -6.25 -2.07
CA PHE A 46 -25.85 -6.55 -0.65
C PHE A 46 -24.42 -6.84 -0.23
N TRP A 47 -24.06 -6.41 0.99
CA TRP A 47 -22.79 -6.76 1.59
C TRP A 47 -22.76 -8.23 2.02
N ARG A 48 -21.75 -8.97 1.57
CA ARG A 48 -21.48 -10.35 1.96
C ARG A 48 -20.26 -10.37 2.86
N HIS A 49 -20.48 -10.69 4.12
CA HIS A 49 -19.40 -10.78 5.11
C HIS A 49 -18.67 -12.12 5.02
N VAL A 50 -17.35 -12.08 5.17
CA VAL A 50 -16.50 -13.28 5.28
C VAL A 50 -15.97 -13.34 6.72
N SER A 51 -16.52 -14.25 7.49
CA SER A 51 -16.21 -14.40 8.92
C SER A 51 -14.91 -15.16 9.21
N HIS A 52 -14.38 -15.89 8.23
CA HIS A 52 -13.20 -16.73 8.42
C HIS A 52 -12.31 -16.79 7.20
N PHE A 53 -11.00 -16.65 7.43
CA PHE A 53 -9.96 -16.82 6.43
C PHE A 53 -9.12 -18.06 6.77
N ASN A 54 -9.11 -19.03 5.89
CA ASN A 54 -8.24 -20.19 6.06
C ASN A 54 -6.80 -19.84 5.61
N TYR A 55 -5.92 -19.62 6.56
CA TYR A 55 -4.53 -19.21 6.30
C TYR A 55 -3.70 -20.30 5.65
N SER A 56 -3.89 -21.56 5.98
CA SER A 56 -3.18 -22.67 5.33
C SER A 56 -3.53 -22.73 3.85
N TYR A 57 -4.81 -22.55 3.51
CA TYR A 57 -5.24 -22.46 2.12
C TYR A 57 -4.64 -21.23 1.43
N LEU A 58 -4.57 -20.09 2.11
CA LEU A 58 -3.99 -18.85 1.57
C LEU A 58 -2.49 -19.01 1.28
N ARG A 59 -1.73 -19.63 2.18
CA ARG A 59 -0.29 -19.93 2.00
C ARG A 59 -0.05 -20.77 0.74
N ASN A 60 -0.79 -21.85 0.58
CA ASN A 60 -0.69 -22.73 -0.57
C ASN A 60 -1.16 -22.08 -1.86
N ALA A 61 -2.27 -21.33 -1.82
CA ALA A 61 -2.80 -20.63 -2.98
C ALA A 61 -1.84 -19.53 -3.46
N PHE A 62 -1.22 -18.79 -2.52
CA PHE A 62 -0.24 -17.75 -2.85
C PHE A 62 1.01 -18.34 -3.50
N ARG A 63 1.61 -19.41 -2.89
CA ARG A 63 2.75 -20.13 -3.48
C ARG A 63 2.42 -20.59 -4.90
N THR A 64 1.28 -21.25 -5.07
CA THR A 64 0.89 -21.81 -6.37
C THR A 64 0.67 -20.71 -7.41
N ALA A 65 -0.04 -19.64 -7.07
CA ALA A 65 -0.29 -18.54 -7.98
C ALA A 65 1.01 -17.84 -8.40
N LEU A 66 1.88 -17.53 -7.43
CA LEU A 66 3.15 -16.86 -7.68
C LEU A 66 4.07 -17.73 -8.57
N LEU A 67 4.27 -18.99 -8.22
CA LEU A 67 5.16 -19.88 -8.97
C LEU A 67 4.62 -20.21 -10.37
N ASN A 68 3.31 -20.26 -10.56
CA ASN A 68 2.71 -20.44 -11.88
C ASN A 68 2.91 -19.19 -12.75
N GLU A 69 2.70 -18.01 -12.19
CA GLU A 69 2.90 -16.74 -12.92
C GLU A 69 4.38 -16.54 -13.28
N MET A 70 5.30 -16.84 -12.37
CA MET A 70 6.74 -16.83 -12.65
C MET A 70 7.11 -17.82 -13.74
N HIS A 71 6.57 -19.04 -13.70
CA HIS A 71 6.83 -20.04 -14.74
C HIS A 71 6.31 -19.59 -16.11
N SER A 72 5.13 -18.98 -16.15
CA SER A 72 4.57 -18.43 -17.39
C SER A 72 5.43 -17.33 -18.00
N LYS A 73 6.06 -16.50 -17.19
CA LYS A 73 6.86 -15.35 -17.64
C LYS A 73 8.32 -15.71 -17.94
N ILE A 74 8.92 -16.57 -17.14
CA ILE A 74 10.34 -16.97 -17.24
C ILE A 74 10.52 -18.12 -18.23
N GLY A 75 9.51 -18.99 -18.36
CA GLY A 75 9.53 -20.14 -19.24
C GLY A 75 10.11 -21.41 -18.62
N PRO A 76 10.47 -22.39 -19.48
CA PRO A 76 10.89 -23.75 -19.06
C PRO A 76 12.10 -23.79 -18.11
N SER A 77 13.02 -22.83 -18.20
CA SER A 77 14.19 -22.73 -17.33
C SER A 77 13.83 -22.62 -15.84
N PHE A 78 12.66 -22.09 -15.52
CA PHE A 78 12.17 -21.94 -14.15
C PHE A 78 11.65 -23.26 -13.54
N LYS A 79 11.46 -24.34 -14.32
CA LYS A 79 10.85 -25.59 -13.88
C LYS A 79 11.56 -26.22 -12.68
N LYS A 80 12.90 -26.27 -12.69
CA LYS A 80 13.71 -26.81 -11.59
C LYS A 80 13.54 -26.00 -10.30
N ILE A 81 13.59 -24.68 -10.39
CA ILE A 81 13.41 -23.77 -9.26
C ILE A 81 11.99 -23.91 -8.69
N LYS A 82 10.98 -23.96 -9.55
CA LYS A 82 9.59 -24.18 -9.15
C LYS A 82 9.42 -25.48 -8.35
N SER A 83 9.97 -26.61 -8.85
CA SER A 83 9.93 -27.89 -8.14
C SER A 83 10.63 -27.82 -6.79
N LYS A 84 11.81 -27.20 -6.72
CA LYS A 84 12.52 -26.98 -5.46
C LYS A 84 11.68 -26.16 -4.47
N CYS A 85 11.09 -25.06 -4.90
CA CYS A 85 10.22 -24.24 -4.04
C CYS A 85 9.02 -25.04 -3.48
N TYR A 86 8.43 -25.95 -4.26
CA TYR A 86 7.36 -26.81 -3.74
C TYR A 86 7.85 -27.79 -2.69
N ASN A 87 9.06 -28.35 -2.85
CA ASN A 87 9.65 -29.29 -1.90
C ASN A 87 10.07 -28.59 -0.60
N ASP A 88 10.69 -27.42 -0.69
CA ASP A 88 11.20 -26.68 0.45
C ASP A 88 10.07 -26.01 1.25
N HIS A 89 8.97 -25.67 0.59
CA HIS A 89 7.83 -24.97 1.19
C HIS A 89 6.53 -25.78 1.08
N LYS A 90 6.52 -27.01 1.60
CA LYS A 90 5.37 -27.94 1.53
C LYS A 90 4.08 -27.33 2.09
N GLN A 91 4.16 -26.51 3.12
CA GLN A 91 3.03 -25.83 3.76
C GLN A 91 2.63 -24.49 3.08
N GLY A 92 3.22 -24.17 1.93
CA GLY A 92 3.03 -22.90 1.24
C GLY A 92 4.00 -21.80 1.68
N PHE A 93 3.89 -20.63 1.09
CA PHE A 93 4.67 -19.48 1.48
C PHE A 93 4.10 -18.81 2.72
N TYR A 94 4.97 -18.13 3.49
CA TYR A 94 4.53 -17.48 4.71
C TYR A 94 3.48 -16.41 4.41
N VAL A 95 2.35 -16.51 5.07
CA VAL A 95 1.29 -15.51 5.08
C VAL A 95 0.89 -15.30 6.53
N TYR A 96 0.99 -14.06 6.98
CA TYR A 96 0.49 -13.61 8.26
C TYR A 96 -0.69 -12.69 8.03
N ALA A 97 -1.78 -12.92 8.73
CA ALA A 97 -2.89 -12.00 8.73
C ALA A 97 -3.33 -11.76 10.18
N LYS A 98 -3.55 -10.50 10.50
CA LYS A 98 -4.10 -10.08 11.79
C LYS A 98 -5.60 -9.88 11.58
N PRO A 99 -6.46 -10.68 12.24
CA PRO A 99 -7.90 -10.44 12.20
C PRO A 99 -8.23 -9.16 12.96
N ASN A 100 -9.30 -8.51 12.56
CA ASN A 100 -9.93 -7.37 13.22
C ASN A 100 -9.06 -6.13 13.42
N LEU A 101 -8.94 -5.34 12.38
CA LEU A 101 -8.78 -3.90 12.50
C LEU A 101 -10.20 -3.32 12.62
N SER A 102 -10.76 -3.37 13.82
CA SER A 102 -12.17 -3.05 14.07
C SER A 102 -12.52 -1.56 13.96
N ASP A 103 -11.50 -0.69 13.89
CA ASP A 103 -11.66 0.75 13.80
C ASP A 103 -11.06 1.30 12.49
N SER A 104 -11.85 2.11 11.79
CA SER A 104 -11.45 2.73 10.52
C SER A 104 -10.18 3.59 10.65
N LYS A 105 -9.99 4.28 11.79
CA LYS A 105 -8.78 5.08 12.06
C LYS A 105 -7.54 4.20 12.18
N THR A 106 -7.65 3.04 12.82
CA THR A 106 -6.56 2.06 12.93
C THR A 106 -6.21 1.48 11.56
N VAL A 107 -7.20 1.20 10.73
CA VAL A 107 -7.01 0.74 9.34
C VAL A 107 -6.28 1.79 8.50
N ILE A 108 -6.72 3.06 8.57
CA ILE A 108 -6.10 4.16 7.83
C ILE A 108 -4.65 4.38 8.30
N LYS A 109 -4.39 4.36 9.61
CA LYS A 109 -3.02 4.45 10.15
C LYS A 109 -2.13 3.29 9.69
N TYR A 110 -2.69 2.10 9.65
CA TYR A 110 -1.96 0.92 9.17
C TYR A 110 -1.57 1.09 7.69
N ILE A 111 -2.54 1.44 6.84
CA ILE A 111 -2.28 1.64 5.40
C ILE A 111 -1.31 2.80 5.20
N GLY A 112 -1.55 3.96 5.82
CA GLY A 112 -0.70 5.14 5.70
C GLY A 112 0.76 4.84 6.06
N ARG A 113 0.98 4.02 7.10
CA ARG A 113 2.31 3.59 7.52
C ARG A 113 3.05 2.79 6.44
N TYR A 114 2.34 1.99 5.64
CA TYR A 114 2.95 1.17 4.58
C TYR A 114 2.96 1.84 3.21
N LEU A 115 1.98 2.69 2.90
CA LEU A 115 1.90 3.39 1.62
C LEU A 115 3.01 4.43 1.44
N GLY A 116 3.36 5.13 2.52
CA GLY A 116 4.35 6.22 2.50
C GLY A 116 5.70 5.85 3.14
N ARG A 117 5.93 4.56 3.44
CA ARG A 117 7.13 4.15 4.17
C ARG A 117 8.37 4.26 3.29
N PRO A 118 9.35 5.13 3.63
CA PRO A 118 10.64 5.15 2.93
C PRO A 118 11.43 3.87 3.24
N VAL A 119 12.39 3.55 2.40
CA VAL A 119 13.31 2.40 2.59
C VAL A 119 14.02 2.49 3.95
N ILE A 120 14.45 3.71 4.30
CA ILE A 120 14.99 4.03 5.62
C ILE A 120 14.46 5.39 6.07
N ALA A 121 14.12 5.52 7.35
CA ALA A 121 13.85 6.84 7.94
C ALA A 121 15.18 7.55 8.24
N THR A 122 15.25 8.85 8.02
CA THR A 122 16.45 9.67 8.30
C THR A 122 16.91 9.54 9.75
N SER A 123 15.98 9.41 10.69
CA SER A 123 16.29 9.19 12.12
C SER A 123 17.02 7.88 12.43
N ARG A 124 17.14 6.99 11.46
CA ARG A 124 17.90 5.73 11.59
C ARG A 124 19.32 5.83 11.05
N ILE A 125 19.69 6.95 10.46
CA ILE A 125 21.05 7.26 10.05
C ILE A 125 21.70 8.03 11.19
N ASP A 126 22.68 7.41 11.84
CA ASP A 126 23.31 7.94 13.04
C ASP A 126 24.44 8.91 12.69
N SER A 127 25.27 8.57 11.68
CA SER A 127 26.39 9.42 11.25
C SER A 127 26.82 9.14 9.81
N TYR A 128 27.48 10.14 9.24
CA TYR A 128 28.24 10.06 8.00
C TYR A 128 29.51 10.87 8.16
N ASP A 129 30.67 10.25 7.93
CA ASP A 129 32.01 10.85 8.12
C ASP A 129 32.70 11.26 6.81
N GLY A 130 32.04 11.11 5.67
CA GLY A 130 32.60 11.32 4.34
C GLY A 130 32.84 10.02 3.59
N ASP A 131 33.20 8.95 4.28
CA ASP A 131 33.54 7.64 3.71
C ASP A 131 32.54 6.56 4.12
N THR A 132 32.08 6.58 5.36
CA THR A 132 31.18 5.55 5.91
C THR A 132 29.86 6.12 6.44
N VAL A 133 28.81 5.31 6.35
CA VAL A 133 27.49 5.60 6.94
C VAL A 133 27.22 4.60 8.05
N THR A 134 26.91 5.11 9.23
CA THR A 134 26.45 4.31 10.37
C THR A 134 24.93 4.48 10.52
N PHE A 135 24.23 3.37 10.60
CA PHE A 135 22.78 3.35 10.79
C PHE A 135 22.36 2.22 11.73
N HIS A 136 21.16 2.34 12.31
CA HIS A 136 20.64 1.34 13.22
C HIS A 136 19.28 0.77 12.80
N TYR A 137 19.02 -0.43 13.31
CA TYR A 137 17.72 -1.08 13.18
C TYR A 137 17.49 -2.12 14.29
N ASN A 138 16.24 -2.42 14.57
CA ASN A 138 15.91 -3.57 15.43
C ASN A 138 15.75 -4.82 14.56
N ARG A 139 16.49 -5.87 14.86
CA ARG A 139 16.42 -7.15 14.16
C ARG A 139 15.03 -7.77 14.36
N HIS A 140 14.50 -8.42 13.31
CA HIS A 140 13.11 -8.89 13.34
C HIS A 140 12.91 -10.10 14.25
N GLU A 141 13.93 -10.97 14.36
CA GLU A 141 13.84 -12.26 15.03
C GLU A 141 13.77 -12.13 16.56
N ASP A 142 14.57 -11.25 17.13
CA ASP A 142 14.76 -11.10 18.57
C ASP A 142 14.57 -9.65 19.07
N ASN A 143 14.23 -8.75 18.16
CA ASN A 143 14.09 -7.30 18.39
C ASN A 143 15.37 -6.63 18.95
N LYS A 144 16.54 -7.28 18.78
CA LYS A 144 17.83 -6.74 19.20
C LYS A 144 18.18 -5.50 18.41
N TYR A 145 18.65 -4.46 19.10
CA TYR A 145 19.16 -3.24 18.50
C TYR A 145 20.51 -3.52 17.84
N ILE A 146 20.61 -3.26 16.54
CA ILE A 146 21.79 -3.47 15.72
C ILE A 146 22.23 -2.13 15.16
N VAL A 147 23.52 -1.84 15.29
CA VAL A 147 24.19 -0.72 14.63
C VAL A 147 25.10 -1.32 13.54
N GLU A 148 24.99 -0.82 12.34
CA GLU A 148 25.77 -1.28 11.18
C GLU A 148 26.46 -0.08 10.53
N THR A 149 27.78 -0.22 10.27
CA THR A 149 28.58 0.78 9.57
C THR A 149 29.02 0.20 8.23
N LEU A 150 28.83 0.93 7.15
CA LEU A 150 29.14 0.52 5.79
C LEU A 150 29.87 1.65 5.04
N PRO A 151 30.74 1.33 4.07
CA PRO A 151 31.16 2.30 3.09
C PRO A 151 29.95 2.99 2.45
N ALA A 152 30.00 4.30 2.29
CA ALA A 152 28.87 5.09 1.77
C ALA A 152 28.35 4.58 0.42
N ILE A 153 29.26 4.16 -0.45
CA ILE A 153 28.92 3.56 -1.75
C ILE A 153 28.09 2.28 -1.59
N ASP A 154 28.44 1.43 -0.62
CA ASP A 154 27.73 0.16 -0.40
C ASP A 154 26.37 0.40 0.27
N PHE A 155 26.27 1.39 1.15
CA PHE A 155 24.99 1.85 1.68
C PHE A 155 24.07 2.36 0.55
N ILE A 156 24.59 3.21 -0.36
CA ILE A 156 23.85 3.71 -1.52
C ILE A 156 23.43 2.57 -2.45
N LYS A 157 24.29 1.60 -2.73
CA LYS A 157 23.97 0.41 -3.54
C LYS A 157 22.81 -0.38 -2.91
N ARG A 158 22.77 -0.51 -1.56
CA ARG A 158 21.61 -1.13 -0.89
C ARG A 158 20.32 -0.35 -1.14
N LEU A 159 20.35 0.97 -1.05
CA LEU A 159 19.16 1.82 -1.29
C LEU A 159 18.67 1.76 -2.73
N ILE A 160 19.59 1.84 -3.70
CA ILE A 160 19.26 1.83 -5.14
C ILE A 160 18.49 0.57 -5.54
N ARG A 161 18.81 -0.58 -4.95
CA ARG A 161 18.08 -1.84 -5.23
C ARG A 161 16.58 -1.77 -4.98
N HIS A 162 16.14 -0.84 -4.13
CA HIS A 162 14.74 -0.71 -3.74
C HIS A 162 14.00 0.34 -4.56
N ILE A 163 14.70 1.06 -5.44
CA ILE A 163 14.08 2.00 -6.38
C ILE A 163 13.41 1.18 -7.48
N PRO A 164 12.10 1.28 -7.64
CA PRO A 164 11.40 0.53 -8.68
C PRO A 164 11.73 1.09 -10.07
N GLU A 165 11.59 0.27 -11.09
CA GLU A 165 11.66 0.71 -12.46
C GLU A 165 10.63 1.80 -12.76
N LYS A 166 10.95 2.67 -13.73
CA LYS A 166 10.06 3.73 -14.16
C LYS A 166 8.68 3.16 -14.52
N HIS A 167 7.62 3.78 -14.00
CA HIS A 167 6.23 3.36 -14.15
C HIS A 167 5.81 2.07 -13.41
N PHE A 168 6.71 1.41 -12.68
CA PHE A 168 6.31 0.29 -11.85
C PHE A 168 5.42 0.74 -10.68
N LYS A 169 4.24 0.15 -10.57
CA LYS A 169 3.29 0.48 -9.50
C LYS A 169 3.53 -0.40 -8.29
N MET A 170 4.19 0.16 -7.27
CA MET A 170 4.40 -0.49 -5.97
C MET A 170 3.10 -0.70 -5.21
N ILE A 171 2.10 0.14 -5.45
CA ILE A 171 0.79 0.09 -4.81
C ILE A 171 -0.25 -0.28 -5.86
N ARG A 172 -1.07 -1.28 -5.53
CA ARG A 172 -2.16 -1.74 -6.39
C ARG A 172 -3.47 -1.81 -5.64
N TYR A 173 -4.50 -1.23 -6.24
CA TYR A 173 -5.87 -1.25 -5.76
C TYR A 173 -6.66 -2.28 -6.58
N GLY A 174 -7.42 -3.12 -5.91
CA GLY A 174 -8.22 -4.12 -6.59
C GLY A 174 -9.56 -4.32 -5.91
N GLY A 175 -10.41 -5.05 -6.58
CA GLY A 175 -11.71 -5.30 -6.03
C GLY A 175 -12.50 -4.01 -5.84
N LEU A 176 -13.16 -3.79 -4.70
CA LEU A 176 -13.95 -2.59 -4.38
C LEU A 176 -13.11 -1.29 -4.40
N TYR A 177 -11.79 -1.40 -4.23
CA TYR A 177 -10.89 -0.25 -4.23
C TYR A 177 -10.29 0.07 -5.61
N ALA A 178 -10.61 -0.71 -6.65
CA ALA A 178 -10.18 -0.40 -8.01
C ALA A 178 -10.89 0.86 -8.53
N ARG A 179 -10.15 1.71 -9.25
CA ARG A 179 -10.74 2.89 -9.91
C ARG A 179 -11.62 2.46 -11.10
N HIS A 180 -12.66 3.22 -11.41
CA HIS A 180 -13.52 3.04 -12.58
C HIS A 180 -14.36 1.75 -12.60
N ARG A 181 -15.28 1.60 -11.66
CA ARG A 181 -16.18 0.45 -11.59
C ARG A 181 -17.61 0.81 -11.91
N LYS A 182 -18.29 -0.10 -12.63
CA LYS A 182 -19.75 -0.07 -12.80
C LYS A 182 -20.52 -0.27 -11.47
N THR A 183 -19.85 -0.80 -10.43
CA THR A 183 -20.43 -1.01 -9.09
C THR A 183 -20.42 0.24 -8.20
N ASP A 184 -19.74 1.32 -8.58
CA ASP A 184 -19.65 2.53 -7.77
C ASP A 184 -21.00 3.22 -7.61
N GLU A 185 -21.87 3.16 -8.60
CA GLU A 185 -23.22 3.69 -8.50
C GLU A 185 -24.09 2.94 -7.48
N LYS A 186 -23.94 1.63 -7.39
CA LYS A 186 -24.68 0.81 -6.41
C LYS A 186 -24.19 1.09 -4.99
N LEU A 187 -22.87 1.26 -4.80
CA LEU A 187 -22.27 1.69 -3.54
C LEU A 187 -22.76 3.07 -3.12
N TYR A 188 -22.87 4.01 -4.06
CA TYR A 188 -23.38 5.35 -3.81
C TYR A 188 -24.82 5.35 -3.30
N ARG A 189 -25.65 4.45 -3.78
CA ARG A 189 -27.05 4.30 -3.32
C ARG A 189 -27.14 3.69 -1.92
N ALA A 190 -26.22 2.82 -1.56
CA ALA A 190 -26.19 2.16 -0.24
C ALA A 190 -25.67 3.05 0.90
N ILE A 191 -24.97 4.15 0.59
CA ILE A 191 -24.41 5.08 1.58
C ILE A 191 -25.37 6.26 1.79
N SER A 192 -25.75 6.53 3.04
CA SER A 192 -26.62 7.67 3.37
C SER A 192 -26.00 9.01 2.94
N LYS A 193 -26.83 9.97 2.51
CA LYS A 193 -26.41 11.32 2.06
C LYS A 193 -25.55 12.05 3.11
N SER A 194 -25.82 11.86 4.41
CA SER A 194 -25.03 12.43 5.50
C SER A 194 -23.60 11.89 5.53
N LYS A 195 -23.43 10.58 5.31
CA LYS A 195 -22.11 9.95 5.21
C LYS A 195 -21.34 10.39 3.95
N HIS A 196 -22.03 10.67 2.84
CA HIS A 196 -21.37 11.22 1.64
C HIS A 196 -20.64 12.54 1.90
N ARG A 197 -21.21 13.41 2.74
CA ARG A 197 -20.57 14.70 3.11
C ARG A 197 -19.29 14.46 3.88
N ILE A 198 -19.28 13.49 4.79
CA ILE A 198 -18.10 13.09 5.57
C ILE A 198 -17.03 12.50 4.63
N TYR A 199 -17.41 11.56 3.75
CA TYR A 199 -16.44 10.95 2.82
C TYR A 199 -15.88 11.93 1.79
N ARG A 200 -16.63 12.94 1.37
CA ARG A 200 -16.11 14.02 0.52
C ARG A 200 -15.07 14.88 1.23
N SER A 201 -15.20 15.10 2.54
CA SER A 201 -14.19 15.85 3.30
C SER A 201 -12.85 15.12 3.38
N PHE A 202 -12.84 13.78 3.35
CA PHE A 202 -11.60 12.98 3.31
C PHE A 202 -10.85 13.06 1.97
N ASN A 203 -11.48 13.54 0.90
CA ASN A 203 -10.80 13.78 -0.37
C ASN A 203 -9.96 15.07 -0.40
N GLN A 204 -10.07 15.91 0.63
CA GLN A 204 -9.23 17.08 0.80
C GLN A 204 -7.91 16.66 1.45
N TRP A 205 -6.77 17.03 0.81
CA TRP A 205 -5.44 16.61 1.24
C TRP A 205 -5.14 16.92 2.72
N ARG A 206 -5.54 18.11 3.20
CA ARG A 206 -5.36 18.53 4.60
C ARG A 206 -6.11 17.62 5.57
N THR A 207 -7.38 17.35 5.29
CA THR A 207 -8.22 16.48 6.11
C THR A 207 -7.73 15.04 6.06
N ALA A 208 -7.24 14.58 4.90
CA ALA A 208 -6.67 13.26 4.75
C ALA A 208 -5.39 13.12 5.59
N ILE A 209 -4.50 14.11 5.60
CA ILE A 209 -3.29 14.11 6.43
C ILE A 209 -3.66 14.14 7.92
N LEU A 210 -4.55 15.04 8.33
CA LEU A 210 -4.98 15.12 9.73
C LEU A 210 -5.60 13.80 10.22
N SER A 211 -6.44 13.17 9.40
CA SER A 211 -7.09 11.91 9.74
C SER A 211 -6.12 10.71 9.75
N SER A 212 -5.13 10.71 8.85
CA SER A 212 -4.18 9.60 8.71
C SER A 212 -3.02 9.66 9.69
N PHE A 213 -2.54 10.86 9.97
CA PHE A 213 -1.30 11.08 10.71
C PHE A 213 -1.50 11.82 12.04
N GLY A 214 -2.69 12.39 12.28
CA GLY A 214 -3.04 13.06 13.52
C GLY A 214 -2.47 14.46 13.69
N TYR A 215 -1.90 15.06 12.64
CA TYR A 215 -1.42 16.43 12.65
C TYR A 215 -1.99 17.25 11.48
N ASP A 216 -2.15 18.55 11.69
CA ASP A 216 -2.56 19.48 10.64
C ASP A 216 -1.32 19.97 9.88
N PRO A 217 -1.19 19.72 8.56
CA PRO A 217 -0.02 20.16 7.80
C PRO A 217 0.12 21.69 7.67
N LEU A 218 -0.93 22.44 8.02
CA LEU A 218 -0.91 23.91 8.05
C LEU A 218 -0.90 24.48 9.47
N GLU A 219 -0.51 23.69 10.48
CA GLU A 219 -0.29 24.14 11.85
C GLU A 219 1.18 23.91 12.23
N CYS A 220 1.83 24.96 12.71
CA CYS A 220 3.21 24.85 13.18
C CYS A 220 3.28 23.90 14.38
N PRO A 221 4.12 22.85 14.36
CA PRO A 221 4.22 21.89 15.45
C PRO A 221 4.72 22.52 16.76
N ASN A 222 5.49 23.63 16.67
CA ASN A 222 6.09 24.29 17.83
C ASN A 222 5.19 25.33 18.45
N CYS A 223 4.70 26.30 17.65
CA CYS A 223 3.95 27.45 18.18
C CYS A 223 2.43 27.35 17.95
N LYS A 224 1.95 26.33 17.27
CA LYS A 224 0.53 26.08 16.97
C LYS A 224 -0.16 27.14 16.11
N HIS A 225 0.58 28.12 15.60
CA HIS A 225 0.03 29.10 14.67
C HIS A 225 -0.24 28.47 13.29
N LYS A 226 -1.24 28.98 12.59
CA LYS A 226 -1.54 28.58 11.22
C LYS A 226 -0.43 29.03 10.29
N MET A 227 0.00 28.10 9.44
CA MET A 227 0.96 28.36 8.36
C MET A 227 0.20 28.63 7.07
N GLU A 228 0.71 29.56 6.26
CA GLU A 228 0.19 29.82 4.93
C GLU A 228 0.96 29.05 3.89
N LEU A 229 0.25 28.53 2.87
CA LEU A 229 0.86 27.88 1.73
C LEU A 229 1.45 28.95 0.81
N LEU A 230 2.77 29.11 0.83
CA LEU A 230 3.46 30.11 0.02
C LEU A 230 3.67 29.64 -1.41
N GLU A 231 4.11 28.41 -1.59
CA GLU A 231 4.50 27.88 -2.89
C GLU A 231 4.17 26.39 -3.00
N LEU A 232 3.81 25.98 -4.20
CA LEU A 232 3.60 24.58 -4.55
C LEU A 232 4.44 24.20 -5.77
N TYR A 233 5.12 23.07 -5.69
CA TYR A 233 5.89 22.50 -6.78
C TYR A 233 5.28 21.19 -7.24
N TYR A 234 5.09 21.06 -8.55
CA TYR A 234 4.66 19.81 -9.18
C TYR A 234 5.60 19.48 -10.35
N ASN A 235 6.18 18.30 -10.36
CA ASN A 235 7.21 17.89 -11.30
C ASN A 235 8.38 18.91 -11.41
N HIS A 236 8.88 19.35 -10.25
CA HIS A 236 9.98 20.33 -10.12
C HIS A 236 9.68 21.73 -10.69
N LYS A 237 8.45 22.01 -11.06
CA LYS A 237 8.01 23.34 -11.51
C LYS A 237 7.09 23.96 -10.48
N ARG A 238 7.29 25.26 -10.20
CA ARG A 238 6.36 26.03 -9.40
C ARG A 238 5.01 26.11 -10.13
N VAL A 239 3.94 25.81 -9.43
CA VAL A 239 2.57 25.81 -9.96
C VAL A 239 1.72 26.76 -9.13
N SER A 240 0.94 27.63 -9.77
CA SER A 240 0.00 28.49 -9.04
C SER A 240 -1.21 27.69 -8.55
N LEU A 241 -1.88 28.18 -7.50
CA LEU A 241 -3.11 27.55 -7.00
C LEU A 241 -4.23 27.62 -8.04
N GLU A 242 -4.28 28.71 -8.84
CA GLU A 242 -5.22 28.88 -9.95
C GLU A 242 -5.00 27.82 -11.02
N GLU A 243 -3.77 27.61 -11.44
CA GLU A 243 -3.43 26.58 -12.43
C GLU A 243 -3.80 25.18 -11.98
N LEU A 244 -3.62 24.85 -10.69
CA LEU A 244 -4.06 23.59 -10.12
C LEU A 244 -5.58 23.46 -10.11
N TYR A 245 -6.27 24.55 -9.75
CA TYR A 245 -7.72 24.58 -9.77
C TYR A 245 -8.27 24.35 -11.18
N GLU A 246 -7.73 25.06 -12.18
CA GLU A 246 -8.12 24.90 -13.58
C GLU A 246 -7.85 23.49 -14.10
N ARG A 247 -6.70 22.91 -13.79
CA ARG A 247 -6.38 21.51 -14.13
C ARG A 247 -7.30 20.51 -13.45
N ALA A 248 -7.72 20.76 -12.22
CA ALA A 248 -8.67 19.92 -11.52
C ALA A 248 -10.07 20.02 -12.13
N MET A 249 -10.50 21.25 -12.47
CA MET A 249 -11.80 21.52 -13.08
C MET A 249 -11.87 20.98 -14.51
N SER A 250 -10.86 21.17 -15.35
CA SER A 250 -10.82 20.64 -16.71
C SER A 250 -10.92 19.10 -16.76
N LYS A 251 -10.30 18.42 -15.80
CA LYS A 251 -10.44 16.95 -15.64
C LYS A 251 -11.83 16.51 -15.21
N SER A 252 -12.57 17.36 -14.47
CA SER A 252 -13.93 17.05 -14.03
C SER A 252 -14.97 17.31 -15.12
N PHE A 253 -14.77 18.28 -15.98
CA PHE A 253 -15.68 18.61 -17.08
C PHE A 253 -15.46 17.76 -18.34
N GLY A 254 -14.22 17.34 -18.64
CA GLY A 254 -13.92 16.47 -19.79
C GLY A 254 -14.48 15.05 -19.68
N LYS A 255 -15.06 14.66 -18.54
CA LYS A 255 -15.74 13.37 -18.35
C LYS A 255 -17.27 13.43 -18.52
N ARG A 256 -17.85 14.60 -18.74
CA ARG A 256 -19.31 14.74 -18.93
C ARG A 256 -19.76 14.84 -20.37
N SER A 257 -18.84 14.91 -21.34
CA SER A 257 -19.17 15.05 -22.78
C SER A 257 -19.01 13.77 -23.59
N SER A 258 -18.86 12.61 -22.98
CA SER A 258 -18.84 11.31 -23.64
C SER A 258 -19.73 10.32 -22.91
N ALA A 259 -21.01 10.62 -22.82
CA ALA A 259 -22.08 9.70 -22.45
C ALA A 259 -23.19 9.84 -23.50
#